data_22535b7b852f46097b46701454955a4e
#
_entry.id   22535b7b852f46097b46701454955a4e
#
_cell.length_a   1.000
_cell.length_b   1.000
_cell.length_c   1.000
_cell.angle_alpha   90.00
_cell.angle_beta   90.00
_cell.angle_gamma   90.00
#
_symmetry.space_group_name_H-M   'P 1'
#
loop_
_entity.id
_entity.type
_entity.pdbx_description
1 polymer ?
#
loop_
_entity_poly.entity_id
_entity_poly.type
_entity_poly.pdbx_seq_one_letter_code
_entity_poly.pdbx_strand_id
1 'polypeptide(L)'
;MTASESAIEGIHKYTIFVKNDEEKVTNLVKQIEKKIDVLKVFCYSPSEVVLQQVALYKVQRGRNVEDLVRRHNVRILDIHDDFIVLEKTGHKQEINELYQMLSPYGLYQFVCSGPVAIIKSRRELLDEYLDYVKEYQKNLE
;
A
#
# COMPACT_ATOMS: atom_id res chain seq x y z
N MET A 1 2.00 -6.82 -3.52
CA MET A 1 2.83 -5.97 -4.42
C MET A 1 1.96 -4.87 -4.99
N THR A 2 2.46 -3.68 -5.00
CA THR A 2 1.79 -2.51 -5.58
C THR A 2 2.77 -1.76 -6.46
N ALA A 3 2.33 -1.36 -7.65
CA ALA A 3 3.09 -0.53 -8.57
C ALA A 3 2.51 0.89 -8.57
N SER A 4 3.36 1.89 -8.53
CA SER A 4 2.98 3.30 -8.63
C SER A 4 4.00 4.08 -9.45
N GLU A 5 3.57 5.18 -10.04
CA GLU A 5 4.51 6.12 -10.64
C GLU A 5 5.31 6.83 -9.55
N SER A 6 6.58 7.05 -9.81
CA SER A 6 7.43 7.89 -8.98
C SER A 6 7.18 9.36 -9.31
N ALA A 7 7.56 10.26 -8.41
CA ALA A 7 7.61 11.70 -8.71
C ALA A 7 8.61 12.06 -9.84
N ILE A 8 9.47 11.13 -10.23
CA ILE A 8 10.46 11.28 -11.29
C ILE A 8 9.93 10.60 -12.55
N GLU A 9 9.83 11.36 -13.63
CA GLU A 9 9.33 10.86 -14.91
C GLU A 9 10.14 9.65 -15.42
N GLY A 10 9.43 8.63 -15.88
CA GLY A 10 10.03 7.39 -16.40
C GLY A 10 10.48 6.39 -15.34
N ILE A 11 10.32 6.70 -14.06
CA ILE A 11 10.65 5.79 -12.96
C ILE A 11 9.36 5.29 -12.30
N HIS A 12 9.23 3.97 -12.21
CA HIS A 12 8.15 3.30 -11.49
C HIS A 12 8.64 2.75 -10.14
N LYS A 13 7.81 2.88 -9.14
CA LYS A 13 8.05 2.38 -7.79
C LYS A 13 7.20 1.15 -7.53
N TYR A 14 7.84 0.07 -7.15
CA TYR A 14 7.17 -1.16 -6.72
C TYR A 14 7.31 -1.33 -5.22
N THR A 15 6.19 -1.47 -4.54
CA THR A 15 6.17 -1.77 -3.11
C THR A 15 5.83 -3.25 -2.94
N ILE A 16 6.77 -3.99 -2.36
CA ILE A 16 6.63 -5.43 -2.09
C ILE A 16 6.68 -5.62 -0.59
N PHE A 17 5.64 -6.19 -0.03
CA PHE A 17 5.59 -6.58 1.37
C PHE A 17 5.92 -8.06 1.50
N VAL A 18 6.93 -8.37 2.30
CA VAL A 18 7.41 -9.73 2.53
C VAL A 18 7.42 -10.01 4.03
N LYS A 19 6.87 -11.15 4.42
CA LYS A 19 6.97 -11.67 5.79
C LYS A 19 7.96 -12.84 5.79
N ASN A 20 9.21 -12.55 6.10
CA ASN A 20 10.26 -13.56 6.09
C ASN A 20 11.42 -13.17 7.01
N ASP A 21 12.37 -14.09 7.19
CA ASP A 21 13.58 -13.85 7.96
C ASP A 21 14.50 -12.84 7.25
N GLU A 22 15.27 -12.09 8.02
CA GLU A 22 16.16 -11.05 7.52
C GLU A 22 17.15 -11.54 6.45
N GLU A 23 17.71 -12.74 6.64
CA GLU A 23 18.62 -13.36 5.67
C GLU A 23 17.96 -13.62 4.33
N LYS A 24 16.72 -14.16 4.35
CA LYS A 24 15.95 -14.43 3.12
C LYS A 24 15.56 -13.16 2.40
N VAL A 25 15.21 -12.11 3.14
CA VAL A 25 14.91 -10.78 2.60
C VAL A 25 16.14 -10.18 1.93
N THR A 26 17.31 -10.25 2.58
CA THR A 26 18.59 -9.79 2.00
C THR A 26 18.92 -10.50 0.69
N ASN A 27 18.73 -11.82 0.62
CA ASN A 27 18.94 -12.58 -0.60
C ASN A 27 17.95 -12.21 -1.71
N LEU A 28 16.68 -11.96 -1.35
CA LEU A 28 15.65 -11.51 -2.29
C LEU A 28 16.01 -10.13 -2.88
N VAL A 29 16.44 -9.18 -2.06
CA VAL A 29 16.90 -7.85 -2.50
C VAL A 29 18.01 -7.98 -3.54
N LYS A 30 19.03 -8.79 -3.26
CA LYS A 30 20.15 -9.05 -4.21
C LYS A 30 19.67 -9.67 -5.53
N GLN A 31 18.69 -10.57 -5.48
CA GLN A 31 18.14 -11.20 -6.69
C GLN A 31 17.34 -10.19 -7.54
N ILE A 32 16.59 -9.31 -6.91
CA ILE A 32 15.81 -8.28 -7.61
C ILE A 32 16.75 -7.24 -8.24
N GLU A 33 17.78 -6.80 -7.53
CA GLU A 33 18.76 -5.82 -8.04
C GLU A 33 19.55 -6.31 -9.26
N LYS A 34 19.64 -7.61 -9.47
CA LYS A 34 20.28 -8.18 -10.67
C LYS A 34 19.44 -8.05 -11.95
N LYS A 35 18.18 -7.66 -11.86
CA LYS A 35 17.34 -7.44 -13.03
C LYS A 35 17.74 -6.17 -13.75
N ILE A 36 17.82 -6.22 -15.08
CA ILE A 36 18.30 -5.10 -15.93
C ILE A 36 17.47 -3.84 -15.74
N ASP A 37 16.14 -3.98 -15.59
CA ASP A 37 15.22 -2.86 -15.48
C ASP A 37 15.10 -2.29 -14.05
N VAL A 38 15.82 -2.85 -13.08
CA VAL A 38 15.81 -2.42 -11.69
C VAL A 38 16.96 -1.46 -11.43
N LEU A 39 16.64 -0.21 -11.10
CA LEU A 39 17.65 0.80 -10.76
C LEU A 39 18.23 0.55 -9.37
N LYS A 40 17.38 0.36 -8.38
CA LYS A 40 17.77 0.15 -6.98
C LYS A 40 16.64 -0.52 -6.19
N VAL A 41 17.01 -1.28 -5.17
CA VAL A 41 16.09 -1.86 -4.19
C VAL A 41 16.43 -1.30 -2.82
N PHE A 42 15.42 -0.80 -2.11
CA PHE A 42 15.53 -0.34 -0.73
C PHE A 42 14.69 -1.25 0.16
N CYS A 43 15.25 -1.67 1.27
CA CYS A 43 14.57 -2.50 2.26
C CYS A 43 14.33 -1.69 3.53
N TYR A 44 13.09 -1.68 4.00
CA TYR A 44 12.68 -0.99 5.21
C TYR A 44 11.98 -1.95 6.18
N SER A 45 12.19 -1.74 7.47
CA SER A 45 11.36 -2.36 8.49
C SER A 45 9.99 -1.66 8.59
N PRO A 46 8.96 -2.33 9.12
CA PRO A 46 7.64 -1.72 9.30
C PRO A 46 7.65 -0.44 10.15
N SER A 47 8.60 -0.30 11.06
CA SER A 47 8.75 0.89 11.91
C SER A 47 9.28 2.13 11.17
N GLU A 48 9.93 1.95 10.03
CA GLU A 48 10.53 3.03 9.23
C GLU A 48 9.59 3.63 8.20
N VAL A 49 8.43 3.02 7.98
CA VAL A 49 7.48 3.40 6.95
C VAL A 49 6.07 3.60 7.51
N VAL A 50 5.30 4.42 6.81
CA VAL A 50 3.85 4.48 6.96
C VAL A 50 3.24 3.66 5.83
N LEU A 51 2.47 2.63 6.19
CA LEU A 51 1.78 1.73 5.27
C LEU A 51 0.29 2.02 5.28
N GLN A 52 -0.32 2.07 4.10
CA GLN A 52 -1.77 2.18 3.93
C GLN A 52 -2.26 1.26 2.83
N GLN A 53 -3.46 0.74 3.00
CA GLN A 53 -4.20 -0.02 2.00
C GLN A 53 -5.60 0.56 1.84
N VAL A 54 -6.18 0.38 0.67
CA VAL A 54 -7.57 0.76 0.39
C VAL A 54 -8.39 -0.52 0.22
N ALA A 55 -9.50 -0.62 0.93
CA ALA A 55 -10.45 -1.71 0.80
C ALA A 55 -11.83 -1.21 0.41
N LEU A 56 -12.47 -1.96 -0.47
CA LEU A 56 -13.84 -1.72 -0.92
C LEU A 56 -14.74 -2.88 -0.48
N TYR A 57 -15.90 -2.54 0.03
CA TYR A 57 -16.91 -3.49 0.52
C TYR A 57 -18.24 -3.20 -0.15
N LYS A 58 -18.84 -4.20 -0.75
CA LYS A 58 -20.23 -4.15 -1.20
C LYS A 58 -21.09 -4.91 -0.20
N VAL A 59 -21.99 -4.23 0.47
CA VAL A 59 -22.76 -4.75 1.59
C VAL A 59 -24.24 -4.51 1.36
N GLN A 60 -25.09 -5.43 1.81
CA GLN A 60 -26.53 -5.26 1.82
C GLN A 60 -26.91 -4.01 2.61
N ARG A 61 -27.79 -3.20 2.05
CA ARG A 61 -28.27 -1.98 2.68
C ARG A 61 -29.17 -2.31 3.89
N GLY A 62 -28.97 -1.59 5.00
CA GLY A 62 -29.75 -1.73 6.21
C GLY A 62 -29.35 -0.71 7.29
N ARG A 63 -30.27 -0.41 8.21
CA ARG A 63 -30.02 0.57 9.29
C ARG A 63 -28.79 0.23 10.13
N ASN A 64 -28.58 -1.04 10.43
CA ASN A 64 -27.45 -1.49 11.24
C ASN A 64 -26.10 -1.21 10.54
N VAL A 65 -26.06 -1.32 9.22
CA VAL A 65 -24.87 -1.03 8.41
C VAL A 65 -24.61 0.46 8.37
N GLU A 66 -25.63 1.30 8.22
CA GLU A 66 -25.50 2.76 8.24
C GLU A 66 -24.98 3.28 9.59
N ASP A 67 -25.43 2.70 10.70
CA ASP A 67 -24.93 3.03 12.04
C ASP A 67 -23.46 2.59 12.23
N LEU A 68 -23.09 1.43 11.71
CA LEU A 68 -21.72 0.93 11.75
C LEU A 68 -20.77 1.83 10.94
N VAL A 69 -21.19 2.25 9.77
CA VAL A 69 -20.45 3.18 8.90
C VAL A 69 -20.12 4.47 9.63
N ARG A 70 -21.09 5.05 10.34
CA ARG A 70 -20.90 6.29 11.11
C ARG A 70 -19.90 6.13 12.26
N ARG A 71 -19.93 4.98 12.95
CA ARG A 71 -19.05 4.73 14.11
C ARG A 71 -17.59 4.45 13.74
N HIS A 72 -17.34 3.84 12.58
CA HIS A 72 -16.02 3.36 12.19
C HIS A 72 -15.30 4.22 11.16
N ASN A 73 -15.80 5.43 10.91
CA ASN A 73 -15.19 6.37 9.97
C ASN A 73 -14.97 5.74 8.59
N VAL A 74 -16.03 5.11 8.07
CA VAL A 74 -16.06 4.47 6.77
C VAL A 74 -16.69 5.42 5.76
N ARG A 75 -16.11 5.51 4.59
CA ARG A 75 -16.62 6.36 3.52
C ARG A 75 -17.62 5.59 2.67
N ILE A 76 -18.76 6.21 2.36
CA ILE A 76 -19.73 5.66 1.40
C ILE A 76 -19.35 6.19 0.02
N LEU A 77 -19.13 5.29 -0.93
CA LEU A 77 -18.82 5.64 -2.32
C LEU A 77 -20.07 5.65 -3.21
N ASP A 78 -20.99 4.71 -2.97
CA ASP A 78 -22.19 4.56 -3.79
C ASP A 78 -23.33 3.97 -2.97
N ILE A 79 -24.56 4.33 -3.31
CA ILE A 79 -25.78 3.87 -2.63
C ILE A 79 -26.77 3.40 -3.69
N HIS A 80 -27.19 2.14 -3.58
CA HIS A 80 -28.26 1.54 -4.35
C HIS A 80 -29.44 1.15 -3.45
N ASP A 81 -30.53 0.68 -4.04
CA ASP A 81 -31.72 0.32 -3.27
C ASP A 81 -31.48 -0.87 -2.35
N ASP A 82 -30.67 -1.83 -2.76
CA ASP A 82 -30.42 -3.10 -2.09
C ASP A 82 -29.00 -3.24 -1.51
N PHE A 83 -28.05 -2.41 -1.95
CA PHE A 83 -26.69 -2.44 -1.44
C PHE A 83 -26.04 -1.06 -1.35
N ILE A 84 -24.96 -0.98 -0.60
CA ILE A 84 -24.06 0.18 -0.51
C ILE A 84 -22.63 -0.25 -0.78
N VAL A 85 -21.84 0.64 -1.36
CA VAL A 85 -20.41 0.46 -1.54
C VAL A 85 -19.66 1.35 -0.58
N LEU A 86 -18.81 0.72 0.22
CA LEU A 86 -18.02 1.36 1.29
C LEU A 86 -16.54 1.31 0.96
N GLU A 87 -15.81 2.32 1.41
CA GLU A 87 -14.35 2.40 1.34
C GLU A 87 -13.77 2.59 2.73
N LYS A 88 -12.72 1.84 3.01
CA LYS A 88 -11.87 2.01 4.19
C LYS A 88 -10.42 2.02 3.78
N THR A 89 -9.72 3.07 4.17
CA THR A 89 -8.26 3.18 4.06
C THR A 89 -7.65 3.01 5.43
N GLY A 90 -6.63 2.20 5.55
CA GLY A 90 -5.97 1.95 6.81
C GLY A 90 -4.97 0.80 6.76
N HIS A 91 -4.57 0.32 7.94
CA HIS A 91 -3.74 -0.87 8.07
C HIS A 91 -4.56 -2.14 7.79
N LYS A 92 -3.86 -3.21 7.42
CA LYS A 92 -4.50 -4.51 7.16
C LYS A 92 -5.37 -4.99 8.32
N GLN A 93 -4.97 -4.73 9.55
CA GLN A 93 -5.74 -5.10 10.73
C GLN A 93 -7.09 -4.37 10.78
N GLU A 94 -7.11 -3.05 10.57
CA GLU A 94 -8.35 -2.25 10.56
C GLU A 94 -9.29 -2.70 9.45
N ILE A 95 -8.74 -3.02 8.28
CA ILE A 95 -9.50 -3.52 7.14
C ILE A 95 -10.14 -4.88 7.45
N ASN A 96 -9.38 -5.79 8.07
CA ASN A 96 -9.89 -7.11 8.48
C ASN A 96 -10.93 -7.02 9.59
N GLU A 97 -10.75 -6.13 10.56
CA GLU A 97 -11.74 -5.88 11.63
C GLU A 97 -13.06 -5.41 11.04
N LEU A 98 -13.02 -4.46 10.11
CA LEU A 98 -14.23 -3.99 9.42
C LEU A 98 -14.87 -5.11 8.58
N TYR A 99 -14.07 -5.93 7.90
CA TYR A 99 -14.56 -7.10 7.18
C TYR A 99 -15.36 -8.05 8.10
N GLN A 100 -14.81 -8.36 9.28
CA GLN A 100 -15.48 -9.22 10.26
C GLN A 100 -16.78 -8.59 10.78
N MET A 101 -16.79 -7.28 10.99
CA MET A 101 -17.99 -6.57 11.44
C MET A 101 -19.09 -6.52 10.37
N LEU A 102 -18.73 -6.42 9.09
CA LEU A 102 -19.68 -6.36 7.97
C LEU A 102 -20.20 -7.73 7.51
N SER A 103 -19.42 -8.78 7.71
CA SER A 103 -19.78 -10.13 7.25
C SER A 103 -21.17 -10.61 7.68
N PRO A 104 -21.65 -10.37 8.92
CA PRO A 104 -23.00 -10.78 9.34
C PRO A 104 -24.14 -10.05 8.64
N TYR A 105 -23.88 -8.91 8.02
CA TYR A 105 -24.89 -8.03 7.41
C TYR A 105 -25.08 -8.26 5.91
N GLY A 106 -24.49 -9.30 5.34
CA GLY A 106 -24.60 -9.60 3.91
C GLY A 106 -23.56 -8.90 3.08
N LEU A 107 -22.30 -9.30 3.24
CA LEU A 107 -21.17 -8.83 2.43
C LEU A 107 -21.18 -9.56 1.07
N TYR A 108 -21.48 -8.82 0.01
CA TYR A 108 -21.57 -9.38 -1.35
C TYR A 108 -20.22 -9.45 -2.06
N GLN A 109 -19.36 -8.46 -1.81
CA GLN A 109 -18.04 -8.38 -2.45
C GLN A 109 -17.07 -7.62 -1.56
N PHE A 110 -15.83 -8.08 -1.58
CA PHE A 110 -14.70 -7.44 -0.91
C PHE A 110 -13.49 -7.39 -1.83
N VAL A 111 -12.85 -6.24 -1.93
CA VAL A 111 -11.60 -6.05 -2.67
C VAL A 111 -10.66 -5.22 -1.83
N CYS A 112 -9.40 -5.63 -1.75
CA CYS A 112 -8.36 -4.90 -1.04
C CYS A 112 -7.16 -4.67 -1.96
N SER A 113 -6.64 -3.47 -1.97
CA SER A 113 -5.42 -3.13 -2.69
C SER A 113 -4.18 -3.72 -2.00
N GLY A 114 -3.07 -3.77 -2.72
CA GLY A 114 -1.76 -3.91 -2.08
C GLY A 114 -1.40 -2.66 -1.25
N PRO A 115 -0.41 -2.75 -0.36
CA PRO A 115 0.03 -1.63 0.44
C PRO A 115 0.75 -0.58 -0.41
N VAL A 116 0.53 0.68 -0.06
CA VAL A 116 1.39 1.79 -0.45
C VAL A 116 2.17 2.25 0.77
N ALA A 117 3.41 2.65 0.57
CA ALA A 117 4.31 2.99 1.65
C ALA A 117 5.03 4.31 1.39
N ILE A 118 5.20 5.07 2.45
CA ILE A 118 6.07 6.24 2.47
C ILE A 118 7.02 6.14 3.66
N ILE A 119 8.28 6.50 3.49
CA ILE A 119 9.26 6.47 4.57
C ILE A 119 9.01 7.62 5.55
N LYS A 120 9.32 7.38 6.81
CA LYS A 120 9.18 8.38 7.89
C LYS A 120 10.29 9.41 7.91
N SER A 121 11.40 9.18 7.19
CA SER A 121 12.47 10.15 7.08
C SER A 121 12.08 11.31 6.15
N ARG A 122 12.68 12.48 6.36
CA ARG A 122 12.38 13.69 5.59
C ARG A 122 12.69 13.53 4.10
N ARG A 123 13.73 12.78 3.75
CA ARG A 123 14.19 12.58 2.38
C ARG A 123 14.17 11.11 2.01
N GLU A 124 13.70 10.81 0.81
CA GLU A 124 13.67 9.46 0.27
C GLU A 124 15.06 8.99 -0.14
N LEU A 125 15.41 7.73 0.11
CA LEU A 125 16.71 7.15 -0.29
C LEU A 125 16.91 7.15 -1.81
N LEU A 126 15.82 7.12 -2.57
CA LEU A 126 15.89 7.24 -4.03
C LEU A 126 16.50 8.58 -4.45
N ASP A 127 16.11 9.68 -3.82
CA ASP A 127 16.64 11.01 -4.11
C ASP A 127 18.14 11.08 -3.82
N GLU A 128 18.58 10.52 -2.71
CA GLU A 128 20.00 10.45 -2.34
C GLU A 128 20.79 9.62 -3.35
N TYR A 129 20.25 8.48 -3.77
CA TYR A 129 20.88 7.63 -4.77
C TYR A 129 21.01 8.32 -6.13
N LEU A 130 19.99 9.03 -6.58
CA LEU A 130 20.01 9.75 -7.85
C LEU A 130 20.96 10.93 -7.83
N ASP A 131 21.09 11.65 -6.72
CA ASP A 131 22.06 12.71 -6.56
C ASP A 131 23.50 12.16 -6.61
N TYR A 132 23.74 11.05 -5.93
CA TYR A 132 25.02 10.36 -6.00
C TYR A 132 25.40 9.97 -7.44
N VAL A 133 24.48 9.41 -8.21
CA VAL A 133 24.69 9.03 -9.61
C VAL A 133 25.02 10.25 -10.46
N LYS A 134 24.32 11.37 -10.28
CA LYS A 134 24.58 12.62 -11.01
C LYS A 134 25.97 13.21 -10.70
N GLU A 135 26.37 13.18 -9.42
CA GLU A 135 27.71 13.64 -9.02
C GLU A 135 28.81 12.75 -9.61
N TYR A 136 28.59 11.44 -9.59
CA TYR A 136 29.54 10.50 -10.18
C TYR A 136 29.71 10.70 -11.67
N GLN A 137 28.65 10.95 -12.42
CA GLN A 137 28.70 11.25 -13.85
C GLN A 137 29.46 12.54 -14.14
N LYS A 138 29.25 13.62 -13.37
CA LYS A 138 29.99 14.88 -13.51
C LYS A 138 31.47 14.73 -13.27
N ASN A 139 31.90 13.83 -12.41
CA ASN A 139 33.30 13.59 -12.11
C ASN A 139 34.04 12.74 -13.17
N LEU A 140 33.27 12.12 -14.09
CA LEU A 140 33.80 11.33 -15.21
C LEU A 140 33.99 12.15 -16.49
N GLU A 141 33.37 13.34 -16.59
CA GLU A 141 33.55 14.32 -17.66
C GLU A 141 34.75 15.22 -17.38
#